data_45b0fd76806a455e51964f078c9a7a1c
#
_entry.id   45b0fd76806a455e51964f078c9a7a1c
#
_cell.length_a   1.000
_cell.length_b   1.000
_cell.length_c   1.000
_cell.angle_alpha   90.00
_cell.angle_beta   90.00
_cell.angle_gamma   90.00
#
_symmetry.space_group_name_H-M   'P 1'
#
loop_
_entity.id
_entity.type
_entity.pdbx_description
1 polymer ?
#
loop_
_entity_poly.entity_id
_entity_poly.type
_entity_poly.pdbx_seq_one_letter_code
_entity_poly.pdbx_strand_id
1 'polypeptide(L)'
;MSKTDRRNYLIGLLPGDGIGRDVVPEACKAVEAAADRFDFSVSWKKFPYGAEHYLKTGEVLPDEALEEMGKCHALLQGAIGDPRVSPGILERGILLKTRFYFDQYVNLRPAVSFPGVPTPLKGGDCVDIAVVRENTEDLYIGLGAASSDGMRMEIGMKRPSYELRGFLNLSVDPAMDMAAQIALATKLGVSRITRYACALARQRGEKEIVLATKSNAVKELYGFWEGIAQEVVSEEGL
;
A
#
# COMPACT_ATOMS: atom_id res chain seq x y z
N MET A 1 16.11 14.93 -33.87
CA MET A 1 14.75 14.38 -33.72
C MET A 1 13.87 15.51 -33.21
N SER A 2 12.73 15.74 -33.84
CA SER A 2 11.78 16.80 -33.47
C SER A 2 11.23 16.52 -32.06
N LYS A 3 11.00 17.58 -31.25
CA LYS A 3 10.41 17.50 -29.89
C LYS A 3 9.00 16.85 -29.86
N THR A 4 8.45 16.47 -30.99
CA THR A 4 7.07 15.96 -31.16
C THR A 4 6.90 14.46 -31.00
N ASP A 5 7.97 13.69 -30.77
CA ASP A 5 7.91 12.22 -30.71
C ASP A 5 8.26 11.63 -29.32
N ARG A 6 8.34 12.46 -28.30
CA ARG A 6 8.59 12.03 -26.92
C ARG A 6 7.33 11.42 -26.32
N ARG A 7 7.46 10.24 -25.67
CA ARG A 7 6.38 9.70 -24.84
C ARG A 7 6.01 10.70 -23.75
N ASN A 8 4.75 11.07 -23.66
CA ASN A 8 4.24 11.95 -22.60
C ASN A 8 3.51 11.11 -21.54
N TYR A 9 3.91 11.30 -20.28
CA TYR A 9 3.28 10.65 -19.13
C TYR A 9 2.49 11.66 -18.31
N LEU A 10 1.19 11.40 -18.16
CA LEU A 10 0.34 12.16 -17.25
C LEU A 10 0.52 11.59 -15.84
N ILE A 11 1.05 12.38 -14.91
CA ILE A 11 1.26 12.01 -13.52
C ILE A 11 0.29 12.78 -12.63
N GLY A 12 -0.49 12.04 -11.84
CA GLY A 12 -1.34 12.61 -10.81
C GLY A 12 -0.49 13.02 -9.60
N LEU A 13 -0.64 14.26 -9.17
CA LEU A 13 0.13 14.85 -8.07
C LEU A 13 -0.76 15.07 -6.87
N LEU A 14 -0.52 14.35 -5.78
CA LEU A 14 -1.18 14.45 -4.50
C LEU A 14 -0.16 14.87 -3.43
N PRO A 15 0.11 16.18 -3.23
CA PRO A 15 1.14 16.62 -2.31
C PRO A 15 0.89 16.20 -0.86
N GLY A 16 -0.39 16.11 -0.47
CA GLY A 16 -0.79 15.75 0.87
C GLY A 16 -0.53 16.85 1.90
N ASP A 17 -0.03 16.46 3.07
CA ASP A 17 0.05 17.29 4.27
C ASP A 17 1.49 17.41 4.77
N GLY A 18 1.70 18.34 5.72
CA GLY A 18 2.97 18.52 6.41
C GLY A 18 4.16 18.55 5.44
N ILE A 19 5.13 17.67 5.68
CA ILE A 19 6.36 17.57 4.87
C ILE A 19 6.10 17.18 3.40
N GLY A 20 4.94 16.58 3.10
CA GLY A 20 4.56 16.27 1.72
C GLY A 20 4.57 17.48 0.81
N ARG A 21 4.22 18.65 1.35
CA ARG A 21 4.21 19.93 0.61
C ARG A 21 5.60 20.42 0.24
N ASP A 22 6.61 20.02 0.99
CA ASP A 22 8.00 20.40 0.76
C ASP A 22 8.70 19.39 -0.15
N VAL A 23 8.54 18.09 0.12
CA VAL A 23 9.29 17.04 -0.59
C VAL A 23 8.73 16.73 -1.99
N VAL A 24 7.40 16.89 -2.20
CA VAL A 24 6.80 16.59 -3.49
C VAL A 24 7.24 17.55 -4.60
N PRO A 25 7.34 18.87 -4.40
CA PRO A 25 7.93 19.75 -5.39
C PRO A 25 9.37 19.39 -5.76
N GLU A 26 10.19 18.95 -4.81
CA GLU A 26 11.56 18.51 -5.08
C GLU A 26 11.59 17.19 -5.87
N ALA A 27 10.67 16.27 -5.56
CA ALA A 27 10.50 15.05 -6.35
C ALA A 27 10.09 15.36 -7.80
N CYS A 28 9.22 16.36 -8.01
CA CYS A 28 8.86 16.81 -9.38
C CYS A 28 10.08 17.29 -10.17
N LYS A 29 10.95 18.08 -9.56
CA LYS A 29 12.21 18.54 -10.21
C LYS A 29 13.09 17.36 -10.60
N ALA A 30 13.23 16.35 -9.74
CA ALA A 30 13.99 15.15 -10.04
C ALA A 30 13.40 14.37 -11.23
N VAL A 31 12.07 14.22 -11.27
CA VAL A 31 11.37 13.57 -12.39
C VAL A 31 11.53 14.36 -13.69
N GLU A 32 11.44 15.69 -13.66
CA GLU A 32 11.63 16.55 -14.81
C GLU A 32 13.06 16.45 -15.36
N ALA A 33 14.07 16.45 -14.47
CA ALA A 33 15.46 16.24 -14.85
C ALA A 33 15.69 14.84 -15.47
N ALA A 34 15.04 13.81 -14.92
CA ALA A 34 15.07 12.47 -15.50
C ALA A 34 14.37 12.43 -16.87
N ALA A 35 13.24 13.12 -17.02
CA ALA A 35 12.53 13.23 -18.29
C ALA A 35 13.40 13.85 -19.40
N ASP A 36 14.12 14.91 -19.09
CA ASP A 36 15.07 15.51 -20.01
C ASP A 36 16.26 14.59 -20.35
N ARG A 37 16.75 13.84 -19.35
CA ARG A 37 17.90 12.92 -19.53
C ARG A 37 17.56 11.69 -20.35
N PHE A 38 16.33 11.16 -20.21
CA PHE A 38 15.90 9.89 -20.79
C PHE A 38 14.87 10.04 -21.92
N ASP A 39 14.71 11.25 -22.45
CA ASP A 39 13.93 11.58 -23.64
C ASP A 39 12.41 11.21 -23.54
N PHE A 40 11.81 11.54 -22.41
CA PHE A 40 10.36 11.53 -22.24
C PHE A 40 9.85 12.89 -21.74
N SER A 41 8.52 13.08 -21.67
CA SER A 41 7.90 14.27 -21.09
C SER A 41 6.89 13.89 -20.02
N VAL A 42 6.66 14.81 -19.09
CA VAL A 42 5.70 14.64 -18.00
C VAL A 42 4.73 15.82 -17.98
N SER A 43 3.45 15.49 -17.81
CA SER A 43 2.38 16.44 -17.52
C SER A 43 1.85 16.16 -16.13
N TRP A 44 1.70 17.21 -15.31
CA TRP A 44 1.23 17.09 -13.94
C TRP A 44 -0.26 17.42 -13.83
N LYS A 45 -1.02 16.53 -13.19
CA LYS A 45 -2.42 16.79 -12.79
C LYS A 45 -2.53 16.83 -11.28
N LYS A 46 -2.82 18.01 -10.72
CA LYS A 46 -2.90 18.20 -9.27
C LYS A 46 -4.24 17.70 -8.72
N PHE A 47 -4.15 17.00 -7.57
CA PHE A 47 -5.26 16.56 -6.76
C PHE A 47 -5.08 17.15 -5.35
N PRO A 48 -5.82 18.21 -4.97
CA PRO A 48 -5.56 18.99 -3.77
C PRO A 48 -6.22 18.38 -2.52
N TYR A 49 -6.23 17.04 -2.42
CA TYR A 49 -6.84 16.34 -1.29
C TYR A 49 -5.82 16.12 -0.16
N GLY A 50 -6.29 16.32 1.07
CA GLY A 50 -5.52 16.26 2.29
C GLY A 50 -6.26 16.97 3.42
N ALA A 51 -5.58 17.24 4.53
CA ALA A 51 -6.16 17.86 5.70
C ALA A 51 -6.79 19.24 5.42
N GLU A 52 -6.14 20.09 4.65
CA GLU A 52 -6.67 21.43 4.33
C GLU A 52 -7.99 21.36 3.53
N HIS A 53 -8.08 20.42 2.60
CA HIS A 53 -9.32 20.19 1.86
C HIS A 53 -10.41 19.70 2.82
N TYR A 54 -10.12 18.68 3.62
CA TYR A 54 -11.05 18.12 4.58
C TYR A 54 -11.54 19.16 5.60
N LEU A 55 -10.64 19.94 6.18
CA LEU A 55 -11.01 20.98 7.17
C LEU A 55 -11.89 22.09 6.60
N LYS A 56 -11.77 22.37 5.29
CA LYS A 56 -12.58 23.39 4.62
C LYS A 56 -13.93 22.86 4.15
N THR A 57 -14.02 21.62 3.72
CA THR A 57 -15.19 21.08 3.01
C THR A 57 -15.91 19.97 3.76
N GLY A 58 -15.25 19.29 4.70
CA GLY A 58 -15.71 18.06 5.32
C GLY A 58 -15.53 16.82 4.43
N GLU A 59 -15.06 16.99 3.19
CA GLU A 59 -14.85 15.90 2.25
C GLU A 59 -13.39 15.44 2.26
N VAL A 60 -13.15 14.12 2.23
CA VAL A 60 -11.78 13.58 2.24
C VAL A 60 -11.25 13.37 0.84
N LEU A 61 -11.93 12.54 0.05
CA LEU A 61 -11.60 12.20 -1.35
C LEU A 61 -12.85 11.68 -2.05
N PRO A 62 -13.44 12.41 -3.01
CA PRO A 62 -14.62 11.97 -3.74
C PRO A 62 -14.29 10.85 -4.74
N ASP A 63 -15.30 10.09 -5.15
CA ASP A 63 -15.13 8.99 -6.10
C ASP A 63 -14.76 9.48 -7.50
N GLU A 64 -15.26 10.64 -7.90
CA GLU A 64 -14.92 11.30 -9.15
C GLU A 64 -13.42 11.64 -9.25
N ALA A 65 -12.79 11.95 -8.10
CA ALA A 65 -11.34 12.16 -8.06
C ALA A 65 -10.57 10.87 -8.30
N LEU A 66 -11.07 9.72 -7.82
CA LEU A 66 -10.46 8.41 -8.09
C LEU A 66 -10.56 8.05 -9.58
N GLU A 67 -11.70 8.33 -10.22
CA GLU A 67 -11.86 8.14 -11.66
C GLU A 67 -10.87 8.99 -12.46
N GLU A 68 -10.69 10.24 -12.05
CA GLU A 68 -9.72 11.14 -12.69
C GLU A 68 -8.26 10.72 -12.40
N MET A 69 -7.96 10.23 -11.21
CA MET A 69 -6.65 9.63 -10.88
C MET A 69 -6.37 8.40 -11.74
N GLY A 70 -7.39 7.59 -12.03
CA GLY A 70 -7.30 6.41 -12.89
C GLY A 70 -6.90 6.71 -14.34
N LYS A 71 -7.05 7.95 -14.80
CA LYS A 71 -6.60 8.40 -16.13
C LYS A 71 -5.11 8.74 -16.16
N CYS A 72 -4.45 8.82 -14.99
CA CYS A 72 -3.03 9.09 -14.90
C CYS A 72 -2.22 7.79 -15.07
N HIS A 73 -1.03 7.89 -15.64
CA HIS A 73 -0.10 6.76 -15.78
C HIS A 73 0.51 6.34 -14.46
N ALA A 74 0.67 7.30 -13.53
CA ALA A 74 1.13 7.07 -12.17
C ALA A 74 0.61 8.17 -11.25
N LEU A 75 0.65 7.90 -9.93
CA LEU A 75 0.37 8.89 -8.89
C LEU A 75 1.64 9.14 -8.08
N LEU A 76 2.02 10.39 -7.92
CA LEU A 76 3.06 10.83 -7.01
C LEU A 76 2.37 11.42 -5.77
N GLN A 77 2.47 10.71 -4.66
CA GLN A 77 1.79 11.06 -3.42
C GLN A 77 2.80 11.41 -2.33
N GLY A 78 2.54 12.52 -1.65
CA GLY A 78 3.28 12.94 -0.47
C GLY A 78 2.72 12.35 0.83
N ALA A 79 3.21 12.84 1.95
CA ALA A 79 2.74 12.43 3.26
C ALA A 79 1.28 12.85 3.48
N ILE A 80 0.51 11.98 4.14
CA ILE A 80 -0.88 12.25 4.51
C ILE A 80 -0.98 12.17 6.04
N GLY A 81 -1.58 13.18 6.64
CA GLY A 81 -1.83 13.26 8.06
C GLY A 81 -1.57 14.67 8.62
N ASP A 82 -2.46 15.11 9.50
CA ASP A 82 -2.38 16.42 10.16
C ASP A 82 -2.95 16.28 11.58
N PRO A 83 -2.29 16.79 12.61
CA PRO A 83 -2.75 16.67 14.00
C PRO A 83 -4.09 17.38 14.29
N ARG A 84 -4.55 18.26 13.40
CA ARG A 84 -5.87 18.90 13.47
C ARG A 84 -7.01 18.00 13.06
N VAL A 85 -6.72 16.85 12.42
CA VAL A 85 -7.70 15.87 11.96
C VAL A 85 -7.59 14.62 12.81
N SER A 86 -8.72 14.07 13.24
CA SER A 86 -8.73 12.84 14.03
C SER A 86 -8.00 11.70 13.32
N PRO A 87 -7.15 10.93 14.02
CA PRO A 87 -6.39 9.83 13.44
C PRO A 87 -7.28 8.84 12.67
N GLY A 88 -6.82 8.40 11.53
CA GLY A 88 -7.50 7.41 10.68
C GLY A 88 -8.45 8.00 9.64
N ILE A 89 -8.89 9.25 9.74
CA ILE A 89 -9.80 9.85 8.75
C ILE A 89 -9.11 9.99 7.39
N LEU A 90 -7.97 10.66 7.37
CA LEU A 90 -7.23 10.91 6.12
C LEU A 90 -6.57 9.63 5.61
N GLU A 91 -6.01 8.84 6.49
CA GLU A 91 -5.36 7.57 6.13
C GLU A 91 -6.35 6.60 5.49
N ARG A 92 -7.54 6.43 6.06
CA ARG A 92 -8.59 5.58 5.49
C ARG A 92 -9.19 6.18 4.23
N GLY A 93 -9.48 7.48 4.26
CA GLY A 93 -10.20 8.18 3.20
C GLY A 93 -9.35 8.51 1.98
N ILE A 94 -8.02 8.53 2.09
CA ILE A 94 -7.10 8.78 0.98
C ILE A 94 -6.24 7.55 0.71
N LEU A 95 -5.34 7.19 1.65
CA LEU A 95 -4.35 6.13 1.43
C LEU A 95 -4.98 4.76 1.19
N LEU A 96 -5.88 4.33 2.06
CA LEU A 96 -6.52 3.04 1.92
C LEU A 96 -7.56 3.06 0.81
N LYS A 97 -8.30 4.17 0.64
CA LYS A 97 -9.29 4.30 -0.43
C LYS A 97 -8.65 4.17 -1.81
N THR A 98 -7.56 4.89 -2.09
CA THR A 98 -6.81 4.77 -3.36
C THR A 98 -6.22 3.38 -3.55
N ARG A 99 -5.63 2.82 -2.50
CA ARG A 99 -5.05 1.46 -2.53
C ARG A 99 -6.08 0.40 -2.94
N PHE A 100 -7.26 0.43 -2.35
CA PHE A 100 -8.31 -0.55 -2.62
C PHE A 100 -8.99 -0.31 -3.96
N TYR A 101 -9.23 0.95 -4.32
CA TYR A 101 -9.84 1.31 -5.59
C TYR A 101 -8.99 0.85 -6.79
N PHE A 102 -7.68 1.06 -6.73
CA PHE A 102 -6.74 0.69 -7.79
C PHE A 102 -6.16 -0.72 -7.63
N ASP A 103 -6.61 -1.49 -6.63
CA ASP A 103 -6.06 -2.81 -6.29
C ASP A 103 -4.53 -2.81 -6.23
N GLN A 104 -3.96 -1.84 -5.54
CA GLN A 104 -2.50 -1.68 -5.38
C GLN A 104 -1.97 -2.73 -4.40
N TYR A 105 -2.02 -4.00 -4.78
CA TYR A 105 -1.71 -5.15 -3.94
C TYR A 105 -0.22 -5.28 -3.61
N VAL A 106 0.66 -4.70 -4.42
CA VAL A 106 2.10 -4.70 -4.17
C VAL A 106 2.50 -3.46 -3.38
N ASN A 107 3.14 -3.64 -2.24
CA ASN A 107 3.89 -2.60 -1.55
C ASN A 107 5.37 -2.98 -1.59
N LEU A 108 6.11 -2.42 -2.53
CA LEU A 108 7.55 -2.60 -2.66
C LEU A 108 8.29 -1.55 -1.83
N ARG A 109 9.09 -2.00 -0.88
CA ARG A 109 9.83 -1.14 0.04
C ARG A 109 11.33 -1.47 -0.01
N PRO A 110 12.11 -0.73 -0.78
CA PRO A 110 13.56 -0.89 -0.76
C PRO A 110 14.14 -0.36 0.56
N ALA A 111 15.10 -1.10 1.10
CA ALA A 111 15.91 -0.68 2.25
C ALA A 111 17.38 -0.82 1.84
N VAL A 112 18.03 0.31 1.63
CA VAL A 112 19.42 0.37 1.15
C VAL A 112 20.25 1.19 2.12
N SER A 113 21.40 0.67 2.54
CA SER A 113 22.39 1.45 3.27
C SER A 113 23.30 2.22 2.30
N PHE A 114 23.66 3.45 2.67
CA PHE A 114 24.55 4.28 1.88
C PHE A 114 25.86 4.51 2.65
N PRO A 115 27.03 4.49 1.96
CA PRO A 115 28.30 4.76 2.60
C PRO A 115 28.30 6.11 3.33
N GLY A 116 28.77 6.12 4.58
CA GLY A 116 28.84 7.33 5.40
C GLY A 116 27.52 7.78 6.03
N VAL A 117 26.41 7.09 5.78
CA VAL A 117 25.14 7.35 6.45
C VAL A 117 25.01 6.44 7.68
N PRO A 118 24.76 6.99 8.89
CA PRO A 118 24.58 6.18 10.10
C PRO A 118 23.43 5.19 9.94
N THR A 119 23.67 3.93 10.34
CA THR A 119 22.64 2.87 10.37
C THR A 119 22.52 2.33 11.79
N PRO A 120 21.32 1.93 12.24
CA PRO A 120 21.12 1.26 13.52
C PRO A 120 21.65 -0.18 13.52
N LEU A 121 21.98 -0.73 12.36
CA LEU A 121 22.44 -2.10 12.22
C LEU A 121 23.95 -2.20 12.45
N LYS A 122 24.35 -3.12 13.30
CA LYS A 122 25.76 -3.43 13.53
C LYS A 122 26.35 -4.11 12.28
N GLY A 123 27.32 -3.48 11.63
CA GLY A 123 27.87 -3.98 10.36
C GLY A 123 26.97 -3.78 9.14
N GLY A 124 26.05 -2.82 9.20
CA GLY A 124 25.03 -2.56 8.16
C GLY A 124 25.50 -1.77 6.93
N ASP A 125 26.79 -1.74 6.63
CA ASP A 125 27.34 -0.92 5.54
C ASP A 125 27.00 -1.43 4.12
N CYS A 126 26.39 -2.61 4.00
CA CYS A 126 26.07 -3.26 2.72
C CYS A 126 24.66 -3.85 2.70
N VAL A 127 23.66 -3.13 3.22
CA VAL A 127 22.26 -3.58 3.16
C VAL A 127 21.64 -3.15 1.84
N ASP A 128 21.09 -4.11 1.10
CA ASP A 128 20.23 -3.88 -0.07
C ASP A 128 19.12 -4.93 -0.06
N ILE A 129 18.00 -4.59 0.57
CA ILE A 129 16.85 -5.47 0.77
C ILE A 129 15.64 -4.87 0.07
N ALA A 130 14.92 -5.68 -0.71
CA ALA A 130 13.61 -5.34 -1.25
C ALA A 130 12.53 -6.09 -0.46
N VAL A 131 11.75 -5.37 0.36
CA VAL A 131 10.61 -5.93 1.07
C VAL A 131 9.38 -5.84 0.18
N VAL A 132 8.81 -6.99 -0.19
CA VAL A 132 7.55 -7.09 -0.93
C VAL A 132 6.45 -7.45 0.06
N ARG A 133 5.46 -6.55 0.24
CA ARG A 133 4.36 -6.76 1.16
C ARG A 133 3.03 -6.79 0.42
N GLU A 134 2.18 -7.76 0.74
CA GLU A 134 0.77 -7.71 0.36
C GLU A 134 0.12 -6.50 1.03
N ASN A 135 -0.70 -5.76 0.30
CA ASN A 135 -1.10 -4.42 0.67
C ASN A 135 -2.62 -4.20 0.73
N THR A 136 -3.41 -5.20 0.36
CA THR A 136 -4.88 -5.08 0.21
C THR A 136 -5.68 -6.08 1.03
N GLU A 137 -5.01 -7.01 1.71
CA GLU A 137 -5.57 -8.02 2.59
C GLU A 137 -5.00 -7.87 4.03
N ASP A 138 -5.06 -8.94 4.83
CA ASP A 138 -4.62 -9.02 6.22
C ASP A 138 -5.36 -8.01 7.12
N LEU A 139 -4.69 -7.44 8.11
CA LEU A 139 -5.25 -6.46 9.05
C LEU A 139 -5.64 -5.12 8.39
N TYR A 140 -5.11 -4.83 7.21
CA TYR A 140 -5.39 -3.59 6.47
C TYR A 140 -6.80 -3.50 5.89
N ILE A 141 -7.53 -4.61 5.85
CA ILE A 141 -8.94 -4.58 5.45
C ILE A 141 -9.83 -3.75 6.39
N GLY A 142 -9.32 -3.41 7.58
CA GLY A 142 -9.97 -2.47 8.51
C GLY A 142 -11.20 -3.04 9.22
N LEU A 143 -11.33 -4.36 9.27
CA LEU A 143 -12.45 -5.03 9.95
C LEU A 143 -12.14 -5.21 11.43
N GLY A 144 -12.76 -4.39 12.26
CA GLY A 144 -12.62 -4.46 13.70
C GLY A 144 -13.65 -3.61 14.41
N ALA A 145 -13.90 -3.96 15.66
CA ALA A 145 -14.80 -3.24 16.54
C ALA A 145 -14.37 -3.37 18.01
N ALA A 146 -14.85 -2.46 18.85
CA ALA A 146 -14.80 -2.57 20.29
C ALA A 146 -16.20 -2.43 20.87
N SER A 147 -16.53 -3.20 21.90
CA SER A 147 -17.85 -3.21 22.54
C SER A 147 -17.74 -3.80 23.94
N SER A 148 -18.73 -3.52 24.80
CA SER A 148 -18.82 -4.07 26.15
C SER A 148 -19.84 -5.22 26.31
N ASP A 149 -20.72 -5.44 25.32
CA ASP A 149 -21.81 -6.40 25.41
C ASP A 149 -21.92 -7.37 24.21
N GLY A 150 -20.93 -7.34 23.35
CA GLY A 150 -20.87 -8.10 22.11
C GLY A 150 -20.85 -7.22 20.88
N MET A 151 -20.56 -7.79 19.72
CA MET A 151 -20.44 -7.04 18.47
C MET A 151 -20.87 -7.87 17.27
N ARG A 152 -21.42 -7.17 16.29
CA ARG A 152 -21.63 -7.69 14.94
C ARG A 152 -20.77 -6.89 13.96
N MET A 153 -19.88 -7.58 13.27
CA MET A 153 -19.04 -6.98 12.23
C MET A 153 -19.50 -7.47 10.86
N GLU A 154 -19.80 -6.56 9.96
CA GLU A 154 -20.05 -6.89 8.56
C GLU A 154 -18.75 -6.96 7.80
N ILE A 155 -18.54 -8.05 7.08
CA ILE A 155 -17.39 -8.27 6.22
C ILE A 155 -17.82 -7.96 4.79
N GLY A 156 -17.33 -6.86 4.24
CA GLY A 156 -17.56 -6.48 2.85
C GLY A 156 -16.23 -6.11 2.19
N MET A 157 -15.72 -7.00 1.34
CA MET A 157 -14.48 -6.75 0.61
C MET A 157 -14.70 -7.02 -0.87
N LYS A 158 -14.62 -5.97 -1.68
CA LYS A 158 -14.72 -6.06 -3.13
C LYS A 158 -13.37 -5.74 -3.76
N ARG A 159 -12.92 -6.61 -4.64
CA ARG A 159 -11.72 -6.47 -5.46
C ARG A 159 -12.11 -6.71 -6.92
N PRO A 160 -11.29 -6.31 -7.90
CA PRO A 160 -11.59 -6.58 -9.31
C PRO A 160 -11.82 -8.04 -9.63
N SER A 161 -11.16 -8.94 -8.92
CA SER A 161 -11.15 -10.39 -9.18
C SER A 161 -12.03 -11.22 -8.25
N TYR A 162 -12.52 -10.66 -7.13
CA TYR A 162 -13.39 -11.36 -6.18
C TYR A 162 -14.17 -10.41 -5.27
N GLU A 163 -15.23 -10.92 -4.69
CA GLU A 163 -15.99 -10.25 -3.64
C GLU A 163 -16.19 -11.21 -2.48
N LEU A 164 -15.97 -10.74 -1.27
CA LEU A 164 -16.22 -11.46 -0.03
C LEU A 164 -17.22 -10.68 0.80
N ARG A 165 -18.31 -11.36 1.19
CA ARG A 165 -19.35 -10.80 2.04
C ARG A 165 -19.69 -11.76 3.16
N GLY A 166 -19.98 -11.23 4.32
CA GLY A 166 -20.39 -12.01 5.47
C GLY A 166 -20.55 -11.15 6.70
N PHE A 167 -20.76 -11.79 7.83
CA PHE A 167 -20.75 -11.12 9.12
C PHE A 167 -20.20 -12.07 10.19
N LEU A 168 -19.59 -11.48 11.19
CA LEU A 168 -19.15 -12.15 12.41
C LEU A 168 -19.93 -11.58 13.58
N ASN A 169 -20.53 -12.48 14.38
CA ASN A 169 -21.17 -12.11 15.65
C ASN A 169 -20.29 -12.63 16.79
N LEU A 170 -20.01 -11.76 17.74
CA LEU A 170 -19.35 -12.10 18.99
C LEU A 170 -20.28 -11.68 20.14
N SER A 171 -20.45 -12.55 21.11
CA SER A 171 -21.13 -12.27 22.36
C SER A 171 -20.20 -12.56 23.53
N VAL A 172 -20.38 -11.85 24.61
CA VAL A 172 -19.62 -12.04 25.85
C VAL A 172 -20.58 -12.01 27.04
N ASP A 173 -20.43 -12.97 27.94
CA ASP A 173 -21.21 -13.09 29.15
C ASP A 173 -20.28 -13.53 30.31
N PRO A 174 -20.20 -12.79 31.44
CA PRO A 174 -20.83 -11.48 31.65
C PRO A 174 -20.28 -10.38 30.73
N ALA A 175 -21.05 -9.31 30.57
CA ALA A 175 -20.63 -8.15 29.77
C ALA A 175 -19.29 -7.59 30.24
N MET A 176 -18.37 -7.39 29.30
CA MET A 176 -17.03 -6.83 29.56
C MET A 176 -16.51 -6.10 28.32
N ASP A 177 -15.63 -5.12 28.52
CA ASP A 177 -14.98 -4.43 27.42
C ASP A 177 -14.11 -5.39 26.60
N MET A 178 -14.35 -5.44 25.31
CA MET A 178 -13.60 -6.27 24.39
C MET A 178 -13.36 -5.55 23.06
N ALA A 179 -12.29 -5.89 22.37
CA ALA A 179 -12.00 -5.45 21.02
C ALA A 179 -11.60 -6.64 20.14
N ALA A 180 -12.04 -6.63 18.91
CA ALA A 180 -11.70 -7.64 17.92
C ALA A 180 -11.20 -6.97 16.62
N GLN A 181 -10.18 -7.56 16.00
CA GLN A 181 -9.67 -7.19 14.70
C GLN A 181 -9.53 -8.45 13.86
N ILE A 182 -10.03 -8.42 12.63
CA ILE A 182 -9.97 -9.55 11.70
C ILE A 182 -8.84 -9.33 10.72
N ALA A 183 -8.01 -10.35 10.58
CA ALA A 183 -7.05 -10.49 9.48
C ALA A 183 -7.56 -11.57 8.52
N LEU A 184 -7.35 -11.38 7.23
CA LEU A 184 -7.85 -12.28 6.20
C LEU A 184 -6.83 -12.39 5.06
N ALA A 185 -6.62 -13.62 4.58
CA ALA A 185 -5.82 -13.89 3.39
C ALA A 185 -6.59 -14.80 2.42
N THR A 186 -6.45 -14.54 1.14
CA THR A 186 -7.01 -15.41 0.09
C THR A 186 -5.89 -16.09 -0.70
N LYS A 187 -6.18 -17.26 -1.29
CA LYS A 187 -5.22 -17.93 -2.18
C LYS A 187 -4.77 -16.99 -3.32
N LEU A 188 -5.70 -16.22 -3.86
CA LEU A 188 -5.40 -15.27 -4.93
C LEU A 188 -4.45 -14.17 -4.46
N GLY A 189 -4.72 -13.55 -3.30
CA GLY A 189 -3.88 -12.49 -2.72
C GLY A 189 -2.47 -12.97 -2.46
N VAL A 190 -2.34 -14.12 -1.77
CA VAL A 190 -1.03 -14.72 -1.47
C VAL A 190 -0.28 -15.10 -2.74
N SER A 191 -0.96 -15.76 -3.70
CA SER A 191 -0.29 -16.21 -4.94
C SER A 191 0.22 -15.05 -5.78
N ARG A 192 -0.57 -13.98 -5.95
CA ARG A 192 -0.17 -12.83 -6.79
C ARG A 192 1.02 -12.07 -6.22
N ILE A 193 1.05 -11.87 -4.89
CA ILE A 193 2.17 -11.17 -4.25
C ILE A 193 3.43 -12.01 -4.25
N THR A 194 3.31 -13.33 -4.07
CA THR A 194 4.45 -14.26 -4.13
C THR A 194 5.02 -14.32 -5.54
N ARG A 195 4.19 -14.42 -6.59
CA ARG A 195 4.66 -14.35 -7.98
C ARG A 195 5.40 -13.04 -8.29
N TYR A 196 4.89 -11.92 -7.78
CA TYR A 196 5.58 -10.64 -7.93
C TYR A 196 6.96 -10.68 -7.25
N ALA A 197 7.06 -11.22 -6.03
CA ALA A 197 8.32 -11.35 -5.32
C ALA A 197 9.32 -12.25 -6.09
N CYS A 198 8.86 -13.37 -6.64
CA CYS A 198 9.68 -14.26 -7.49
C CYS A 198 10.19 -13.53 -8.75
N ALA A 199 9.31 -12.81 -9.43
CA ALA A 199 9.69 -12.04 -10.62
C ALA A 199 10.74 -10.96 -10.28
N LEU A 200 10.56 -10.26 -9.17
CA LEU A 200 11.52 -9.27 -8.68
C LEU A 200 12.86 -9.89 -8.31
N ALA A 201 12.85 -11.04 -7.62
CA ALA A 201 14.07 -11.77 -7.26
C ALA A 201 14.89 -12.13 -8.52
N ARG A 202 14.25 -12.70 -9.54
CA ARG A 202 14.91 -13.00 -10.84
C ARG A 202 15.47 -11.73 -11.49
N GLN A 203 14.71 -10.64 -11.49
CA GLN A 203 15.17 -9.37 -12.07
C GLN A 203 16.40 -8.82 -11.34
N ARG A 204 16.51 -9.05 -10.03
CA ARG A 204 17.65 -8.68 -9.19
C ARG A 204 18.80 -9.68 -9.24
N GLY A 205 18.61 -10.84 -9.87
CA GLY A 205 19.60 -11.94 -9.91
C GLY A 205 19.67 -12.75 -8.61
N GLU A 206 18.67 -12.62 -7.75
CA GLU A 206 18.54 -13.38 -6.49
C GLU A 206 18.05 -14.82 -6.79
N LYS A 207 18.49 -15.76 -5.98
CA LYS A 207 18.15 -17.19 -6.11
C LYS A 207 17.17 -17.67 -5.05
N GLU A 208 16.87 -16.84 -4.08
CA GLU A 208 15.99 -17.17 -2.97
C GLU A 208 15.20 -15.95 -2.51
N ILE A 209 14.08 -16.20 -1.87
CA ILE A 209 13.28 -15.21 -1.16
C ILE A 209 13.07 -15.67 0.27
N VAL A 210 13.00 -14.73 1.19
CA VAL A 210 12.70 -15.00 2.60
C VAL A 210 11.28 -14.60 2.90
N LEU A 211 10.47 -15.53 3.41
CA LEU A 211 9.12 -15.28 3.86
C LEU A 211 9.13 -15.01 5.38
N ALA A 212 8.76 -13.78 5.76
CA ALA A 212 8.61 -13.40 7.16
C ALA A 212 7.15 -13.53 7.60
N THR A 213 6.87 -14.42 8.53
CA THR A 213 5.52 -14.71 9.03
C THR A 213 5.47 -14.79 10.55
N LYS A 214 4.27 -15.03 11.10
CA LYS A 214 4.02 -15.29 12.51
C LYS A 214 3.25 -16.62 12.70
N SER A 215 3.47 -17.60 11.86
CA SER A 215 2.76 -18.90 11.86
C SER A 215 2.93 -19.69 13.17
N ASN A 216 4.01 -19.46 13.91
CA ASN A 216 4.20 -20.06 15.23
C ASN A 216 3.14 -19.63 16.27
N ALA A 217 2.46 -18.49 16.05
CA ALA A 217 1.44 -17.97 16.96
C ALA A 217 0.06 -17.84 16.26
N VAL A 218 0.02 -17.44 15.01
CA VAL A 218 -1.22 -17.22 14.22
C VAL A 218 -1.28 -18.29 13.13
N LYS A 219 -1.52 -19.53 13.57
CA LYS A 219 -1.34 -20.74 12.74
C LYS A 219 -2.25 -20.78 11.51
N GLU A 220 -3.55 -20.51 11.69
CA GLU A 220 -4.53 -20.67 10.60
C GLU A 220 -4.25 -19.70 9.45
N LEU A 221 -3.99 -18.43 9.77
CA LEU A 221 -3.74 -17.42 8.77
C LEU A 221 -2.39 -17.59 8.09
N TYR A 222 -1.32 -17.64 8.90
CA TYR A 222 0.03 -17.64 8.33
C TYR A 222 0.52 -19.03 7.91
N GLY A 223 -0.02 -20.12 8.47
CA GLY A 223 0.19 -21.47 7.93
C GLY A 223 -0.43 -21.63 6.54
N PHE A 224 -1.66 -21.10 6.34
CA PHE A 224 -2.28 -21.02 5.02
C PHE A 224 -1.42 -20.19 4.04
N TRP A 225 -0.92 -19.04 4.50
CA TRP A 225 -0.07 -18.15 3.74
C TRP A 225 1.24 -18.83 3.29
N GLU A 226 1.93 -19.49 4.24
CA GLU A 226 3.18 -20.23 3.97
C GLU A 226 2.99 -21.36 2.97
N GLY A 227 1.93 -22.16 3.11
CA GLY A 227 1.65 -23.26 2.20
C GLY A 227 1.48 -22.78 0.76
N ILE A 228 0.68 -21.74 0.54
CA ILE A 228 0.48 -21.18 -0.80
C ILE A 228 1.76 -20.53 -1.34
N ALA A 229 2.50 -19.81 -0.49
CA ALA A 229 3.74 -19.19 -0.93
C ALA A 229 4.77 -20.23 -1.37
N GLN A 230 4.89 -21.34 -0.64
CA GLN A 230 5.77 -22.46 -1.00
C GLN A 230 5.36 -23.12 -2.32
N GLU A 231 4.05 -23.35 -2.54
CA GLU A 231 3.53 -23.85 -3.83
C GLU A 231 3.98 -22.94 -4.96
N VAL A 232 3.75 -21.64 -4.85
CA VAL A 232 4.08 -20.66 -5.89
C VAL A 232 5.58 -20.55 -6.13
N VAL A 233 6.40 -20.51 -5.08
CA VAL A 233 7.86 -20.46 -5.22
C VAL A 233 8.38 -21.68 -5.95
N SER A 234 7.85 -22.87 -5.64
CA SER A 234 8.20 -24.12 -6.34
C SER A 234 7.77 -24.09 -7.82
N GLU A 235 6.55 -23.61 -8.12
CA GLU A 235 6.08 -23.42 -9.51
C GLU A 235 6.97 -22.46 -10.30
N GLU A 236 7.45 -21.42 -9.65
CA GLU A 236 8.30 -20.38 -10.24
C GLU A 236 9.79 -20.79 -10.33
N GLY A 237 10.19 -21.89 -9.71
CA GLY A 237 11.56 -22.42 -9.78
C GLY A 237 12.62 -21.59 -9.03
N LEU A 238 12.26 -21.10 -7.86
CA LEU A 238 13.13 -20.38 -6.92
C LEU A 238 13.38 -21.18 -5.65
#